data_970c165200ae5ae938a6152097a2f212
#
_entry.id   970c165200ae5ae938a6152097a2f212
#
_cell.length_a   1.000
_cell.length_b   1.000
_cell.length_c   1.000
_cell.angle_alpha   90.00
_cell.angle_beta   90.00
_cell.angle_gamma   90.00
#
_symmetry.space_group_name_H-M   'P 1'
#
loop_
_entity.id
_entity.type
_entity.pdbx_description
1 polymer ?
#
loop_
_entity_poly.entity_id
_entity_poly.type
_entity_poly.pdbx_seq_one_letter_code
_entity_poly.pdbx_strand_id
1 'polypeptide(L)'
;MTLKIDGHELSVPPGTLLVEAARQAGIEIPVFCHHEKLKPVGACRMCVVEIERMPRLQTACTTPVAKDMVVRTDSPAVLEAREGVLEMLLVNHPLDCPICDKGGECPLQDNTFRHGAGGSRRTEPKRANAKALPLSDLIVLDRERCILCYRCTRFHDEIAGDGALVALERGGTSEIGVLPGTTYDSPFSGNTVELCPVGALTSRQYRFRARPWELETTSSVCSGCSVGCNVRVDARHGSVLRVMGRTNAAIDDGWLCDRGRYASLPLPLGAEFAAADPAARRPRWPLRRIDGRLQRVSIDDALARAAALLQRPRAAVALSPQLTNEAMQVAGRELRAAFATAAIGFAEPVLSPWPVTGKIRELAACRRMLDLGCDPWHELPVLALWLRKAIAAGSALVAVGPRNGLARESRQWLQVAPAAVADTAAELLGALAGKEASPAVSALAAHLRGDGPAAVLLGASYAHDARLTALARQLAKALGADGPGGFAGAPMRGANARGAAELGPAIAATDPLAGRPEVLLSFGNEPPLLVPGGASIVATSGAVPMDPCVEVVLPLAHPYEADGHVTNLEGTVQRLERTARRPADVRADHELLQALIAAARSGQRVHA
;
A
#
# COMPACT_ATOMS: atom_id res chain seq x y z
N MET A 1 -2.77 -36.22 7.72
CA MET A 1 -1.52 -36.98 7.86
C MET A 1 -1.02 -36.82 9.27
N THR A 2 -0.84 -37.94 9.99
CA THR A 2 -0.29 -37.93 11.36
C THR A 2 1.22 -38.16 11.29
N LEU A 3 1.99 -37.42 12.08
CA LEU A 3 3.45 -37.51 12.16
C LEU A 3 3.92 -37.16 13.57
N LYS A 4 5.21 -37.40 13.86
CA LYS A 4 5.86 -36.98 15.10
C LYS A 4 7.03 -36.04 14.78
N ILE A 5 7.10 -34.92 15.46
CA ILE A 5 8.24 -33.97 15.41
C ILE A 5 8.76 -33.78 16.83
N ASP A 6 10.02 -34.15 17.10
CA ASP A 6 10.68 -34.09 18.41
C ASP A 6 9.80 -34.74 19.52
N GLY A 7 9.16 -35.86 19.22
CA GLY A 7 8.27 -36.58 20.11
C GLY A 7 6.82 -36.07 20.19
N HIS A 8 6.52 -34.90 19.66
CA HIS A 8 5.17 -34.34 19.60
C HIS A 8 4.39 -34.90 18.42
N GLU A 9 3.26 -35.54 18.71
CA GLU A 9 2.35 -36.06 17.69
C GLU A 9 1.40 -34.96 17.21
N LEU A 10 1.29 -34.80 15.89
CA LEU A 10 0.41 -33.82 15.26
C LEU A 10 -0.25 -34.40 14.01
N SER A 11 -1.41 -33.82 13.66
CA SER A 11 -2.15 -34.17 12.46
C SER A 11 -2.35 -32.92 11.61
N VAL A 12 -1.92 -32.98 10.34
CA VAL A 12 -1.97 -31.87 9.40
C VAL A 12 -2.53 -32.32 8.06
N PRO A 13 -3.06 -31.40 7.23
CA PRO A 13 -3.53 -31.72 5.89
C PRO A 13 -2.43 -32.33 5.01
N PRO A 14 -2.78 -33.20 4.04
CA PRO A 14 -1.83 -33.66 3.02
C PRO A 14 -1.20 -32.50 2.26
N GLY A 15 0.10 -32.61 1.95
CA GLY A 15 0.82 -31.55 1.23
C GLY A 15 1.38 -30.44 2.11
N THR A 16 1.06 -30.39 3.42
CA THR A 16 1.69 -29.47 4.37
C THR A 16 3.21 -29.71 4.40
N LEU A 17 4.00 -28.65 4.34
CA LEU A 17 5.45 -28.76 4.46
C LEU A 17 5.87 -28.96 5.91
N LEU A 18 6.97 -29.71 6.14
CA LEU A 18 7.46 -30.00 7.49
C LEU A 18 7.72 -28.71 8.31
N VAL A 19 8.23 -27.65 7.70
CA VAL A 19 8.46 -26.36 8.37
C VAL A 19 7.15 -25.76 8.90
N GLU A 20 6.06 -25.89 8.16
CA GLU A 20 4.74 -25.39 8.57
C GLU A 20 4.10 -26.29 9.62
N ALA A 21 4.27 -27.62 9.49
CA ALA A 21 3.83 -28.57 10.49
C ALA A 21 4.54 -28.34 11.85
N ALA A 22 5.86 -28.14 11.83
CA ALA A 22 6.64 -27.82 13.02
C ALA A 22 6.16 -26.53 13.69
N ARG A 23 5.91 -25.47 12.91
CA ARG A 23 5.36 -24.20 13.41
C ARG A 23 4.02 -24.37 14.11
N GLN A 24 3.12 -25.21 13.58
CA GLN A 24 1.83 -25.53 14.23
C GLN A 24 2.01 -26.24 15.57
N ALA A 25 3.08 -27.02 15.73
CA ALA A 25 3.45 -27.66 16.99
C ALA A 25 4.25 -26.75 17.94
N GLY A 26 4.49 -25.49 17.58
CA GLY A 26 5.31 -24.56 18.38
C GLY A 26 6.82 -24.81 18.27
N ILE A 27 7.26 -25.64 17.31
CA ILE A 27 8.66 -25.98 17.08
C ILE A 27 9.22 -25.06 15.99
N GLU A 28 10.23 -24.26 16.34
CA GLU A 28 10.88 -23.34 15.41
C GLU A 28 12.00 -24.04 14.63
N ILE A 29 11.83 -24.20 13.33
CA ILE A 29 12.90 -24.62 12.42
C ILE A 29 13.49 -23.38 11.74
N PRO A 30 14.82 -23.13 11.89
CA PRO A 30 15.44 -21.92 11.34
C PRO A 30 15.43 -21.91 9.81
N VAL A 31 15.13 -20.74 9.22
CA VAL A 31 15.04 -20.56 7.77
C VAL A 31 15.65 -19.23 7.32
N PHE A 32 16.15 -19.17 6.07
CA PHE A 32 16.49 -17.91 5.40
C PHE A 32 15.76 -17.75 4.06
N CYS A 33 15.80 -18.78 3.20
CA CYS A 33 15.19 -18.67 1.87
C CYS A 33 13.68 -18.95 1.86
N HIS A 34 13.15 -19.64 2.86
CA HIS A 34 11.72 -19.92 2.96
C HIS A 34 10.95 -18.69 3.43
N HIS A 35 9.78 -18.47 2.84
CA HIS A 35 8.76 -17.52 3.26
C HIS A 35 7.40 -18.11 2.93
N GLU A 36 6.44 -17.99 3.85
CA GLU A 36 5.12 -18.65 3.76
C GLU A 36 4.33 -18.32 2.48
N LYS A 37 4.58 -17.16 1.88
CA LYS A 37 3.90 -16.65 0.67
C LYS A 37 4.68 -16.84 -0.62
N LEU A 38 5.86 -17.45 -0.56
CA LEU A 38 6.70 -17.73 -1.72
C LEU A 38 6.87 -19.24 -1.89
N LYS A 39 6.94 -19.70 -3.14
CA LYS A 39 7.15 -21.13 -3.43
C LYS A 39 8.43 -21.65 -2.79
N PRO A 40 8.46 -22.87 -2.27
CA PRO A 40 9.65 -23.47 -1.68
C PRO A 40 10.81 -23.57 -2.69
N VAL A 41 12.05 -23.28 -2.24
CA VAL A 41 13.25 -23.38 -3.09
C VAL A 41 14.38 -24.21 -2.49
N GLY A 42 14.45 -24.33 -1.15
CA GLY A 42 15.48 -25.13 -0.48
C GLY A 42 16.93 -24.67 -0.65
N ALA A 43 17.16 -23.40 -1.02
CA ALA A 43 18.48 -22.89 -1.41
C ALA A 43 19.45 -22.74 -0.22
N CYS A 44 19.00 -22.21 0.91
CA CYS A 44 19.89 -21.87 2.03
C CYS A 44 20.32 -23.06 2.90
N ARG A 45 19.59 -24.16 2.86
CA ARG A 45 19.83 -25.41 3.63
C ARG A 45 19.78 -25.26 5.17
N MET A 46 19.39 -24.12 5.70
CA MET A 46 19.33 -23.88 7.14
C MET A 46 18.26 -24.72 7.85
N CYS A 47 17.17 -25.07 7.16
CA CYS A 47 16.03 -25.80 7.69
C CYS A 47 16.19 -27.32 7.66
N VAL A 48 17.42 -27.84 7.66
CA VAL A 48 17.66 -29.30 7.65
C VAL A 48 17.12 -29.96 8.93
N VAL A 49 16.54 -31.14 8.74
CA VAL A 49 16.01 -32.02 9.79
C VAL A 49 16.40 -33.45 9.49
N GLU A 50 16.42 -34.30 10.53
CA GLU A 50 16.58 -35.74 10.42
C GLU A 50 15.21 -36.37 10.35
N ILE A 51 15.03 -37.30 9.39
CA ILE A 51 13.80 -38.09 9.25
C ILE A 51 14.18 -39.56 9.37
N GLU A 52 13.52 -40.29 10.26
CA GLU A 52 13.78 -41.72 10.43
C GLU A 52 13.67 -42.48 9.10
N ARG A 53 14.57 -43.40 8.89
CA ARG A 53 14.70 -44.22 7.67
C ARG A 53 15.13 -43.43 6.41
N MET A 54 15.47 -42.17 6.52
CA MET A 54 16.12 -41.43 5.45
C MET A 54 17.62 -41.27 5.73
N PRO A 55 18.51 -41.69 4.79
CA PRO A 55 19.96 -41.73 5.04
C PRO A 55 20.61 -40.35 5.05
N ARG A 56 19.91 -39.28 4.67
CA ARG A 56 20.41 -37.91 4.57
C ARG A 56 19.44 -36.94 5.21
N LEU A 57 19.96 -35.87 5.79
CA LEU A 57 19.16 -34.75 6.28
C LEU A 57 18.32 -34.15 5.13
N GLN A 58 17.07 -33.84 5.43
CA GLN A 58 16.11 -33.25 4.50
C GLN A 58 15.84 -31.77 4.81
N THR A 59 15.50 -30.99 3.80
CA THR A 59 15.09 -29.59 4.00
C THR A 59 13.61 -29.51 4.36
N ALA A 60 13.28 -29.12 5.58
CA ALA A 60 11.89 -29.05 6.06
C ALA A 60 11.00 -28.12 5.21
N CYS A 61 11.57 -27.08 4.61
CA CYS A 61 10.82 -26.12 3.79
C CYS A 61 10.43 -26.63 2.39
N THR A 62 10.93 -27.80 1.97
CA THR A 62 10.62 -28.42 0.67
C THR A 62 10.09 -29.84 0.79
N THR A 63 10.06 -30.39 1.99
CA THR A 63 9.61 -31.77 2.24
C THR A 63 8.16 -31.75 2.71
N PRO A 64 7.21 -32.32 1.95
CA PRO A 64 5.84 -32.47 2.39
C PRO A 64 5.74 -33.56 3.45
N VAL A 65 4.78 -33.40 4.35
CA VAL A 65 4.49 -34.39 5.40
C VAL A 65 4.00 -35.71 4.80
N ALA A 66 4.51 -36.83 5.31
CA ALA A 66 4.02 -38.17 5.02
C ALA A 66 3.45 -38.82 6.29
N LYS A 67 2.60 -39.84 6.08
CA LYS A 67 1.99 -40.61 7.19
C LYS A 67 3.07 -41.31 8.02
N ASP A 68 2.92 -41.27 9.33
CA ASP A 68 3.77 -41.92 10.32
C ASP A 68 5.27 -41.49 10.24
N MET A 69 5.52 -40.28 9.67
CA MET A 69 6.84 -39.72 9.61
C MET A 69 7.32 -39.34 11.02
N VAL A 70 8.57 -39.67 11.35
CA VAL A 70 9.22 -39.27 12.60
C VAL A 70 10.38 -38.36 12.27
N VAL A 71 10.32 -37.17 12.80
CA VAL A 71 11.26 -36.06 12.50
C VAL A 71 11.96 -35.60 13.77
N ARG A 72 13.28 -35.36 13.69
CA ARG A 72 14.08 -34.74 14.75
C ARG A 72 14.67 -33.44 14.23
N THR A 73 14.46 -32.38 14.97
CA THR A 73 14.93 -31.05 14.59
C THR A 73 16.19 -30.61 15.33
N ASP A 74 16.63 -31.36 16.34
CA ASP A 74 17.73 -31.04 17.26
C ASP A 74 18.75 -32.17 17.44
N SER A 75 18.75 -33.17 16.55
CA SER A 75 19.76 -34.27 16.62
C SER A 75 21.19 -33.69 16.40
N PRO A 76 22.25 -34.34 16.94
CA PRO A 76 23.63 -33.89 16.76
C PRO A 76 24.00 -33.63 15.30
N ALA A 77 23.56 -34.49 14.38
CA ALA A 77 23.80 -34.30 12.94
C ALA A 77 23.10 -33.05 12.37
N VAL A 78 21.91 -32.73 12.86
CA VAL A 78 21.17 -31.51 12.45
C VAL A 78 21.87 -30.26 12.97
N LEU A 79 22.32 -30.26 14.22
CA LEU A 79 23.00 -29.13 14.84
C LEU A 79 24.34 -28.85 14.15
N GLU A 80 25.15 -29.89 13.90
CA GLU A 80 26.42 -29.77 13.17
C GLU A 80 26.21 -29.23 11.74
N ALA A 81 25.17 -29.72 11.03
CA ALA A 81 24.86 -29.24 9.69
C ALA A 81 24.44 -27.76 9.68
N ARG A 82 23.65 -27.30 10.65
CA ARG A 82 23.25 -25.88 10.78
C ARG A 82 24.44 -24.99 11.11
N GLU A 83 25.33 -25.42 12.00
CA GLU A 83 26.57 -24.71 12.31
C GLU A 83 27.43 -24.54 11.06
N GLY A 84 27.63 -25.61 10.28
CA GLY A 84 28.36 -25.54 9.02
C GLY A 84 27.73 -24.64 7.98
N VAL A 85 26.39 -24.63 7.86
CA VAL A 85 25.67 -23.71 6.97
C VAL A 85 25.90 -22.26 7.37
N LEU A 86 25.83 -21.94 8.67
CA LEU A 86 26.07 -20.59 9.17
C LEU A 86 27.52 -20.17 8.93
N GLU A 87 28.50 -21.04 9.17
CA GLU A 87 29.90 -20.77 8.87
C GLU A 87 30.09 -20.40 7.39
N MET A 88 29.49 -21.16 6.46
CA MET A 88 29.54 -20.87 5.02
C MET A 88 28.91 -19.52 4.67
N LEU A 89 27.75 -19.20 5.26
CA LEU A 89 27.09 -17.90 5.04
C LEU A 89 27.92 -16.73 5.58
N LEU A 90 28.65 -16.93 6.68
CA LEU A 90 29.46 -15.90 7.34
C LEU A 90 30.85 -15.73 6.72
N VAL A 91 31.34 -16.69 5.93
CA VAL A 91 32.67 -16.67 5.30
C VAL A 91 32.97 -15.32 4.62
N ASN A 92 32.08 -14.81 3.79
CA ASN A 92 32.24 -13.53 3.10
C ASN A 92 31.32 -12.43 3.65
N HIS A 93 30.45 -12.73 4.61
CA HIS A 93 29.57 -11.72 5.19
C HIS A 93 30.38 -10.65 5.94
N PRO A 94 30.19 -9.34 5.66
CA PRO A 94 31.02 -8.30 6.25
C PRO A 94 30.73 -8.12 7.74
N LEU A 95 31.69 -7.59 8.49
CA LEU A 95 31.54 -7.24 9.91
C LEU A 95 30.84 -5.90 10.09
N ASP A 96 29.76 -5.70 9.38
CA ASP A 96 29.03 -4.43 9.27
C ASP A 96 27.89 -4.28 10.29
N CYS A 97 27.66 -5.22 11.19
CA CYS A 97 26.50 -5.15 12.10
C CYS A 97 26.34 -3.79 12.80
N PRO A 98 27.40 -3.11 13.27
CA PRO A 98 27.28 -1.78 13.89
C PRO A 98 26.77 -0.70 12.94
N ILE A 99 27.01 -0.83 11.64
CA ILE A 99 26.59 0.12 10.58
C ILE A 99 25.54 -0.48 9.63
N CYS A 100 25.04 -1.68 9.92
CA CYS A 100 24.00 -2.33 9.13
C CYS A 100 22.62 -1.96 9.66
N ASP A 101 21.77 -1.48 8.76
CA ASP A 101 20.42 -1.03 9.11
C ASP A 101 19.49 -2.17 9.57
N LYS A 102 19.82 -3.44 9.23
CA LYS A 102 19.12 -4.63 9.72
C LYS A 102 19.58 -5.10 11.12
N GLY A 103 20.60 -4.46 11.70
CA GLY A 103 21.13 -4.84 13.02
C GLY A 103 20.06 -4.72 14.11
N GLY A 104 19.80 -5.82 14.85
CA GLY A 104 18.76 -5.93 15.87
C GLY A 104 17.41 -6.47 15.38
N GLU A 105 17.22 -6.62 14.06
CA GLU A 105 16.07 -7.32 13.45
C GLU A 105 16.54 -8.26 12.33
N CYS A 106 17.70 -8.89 12.52
CA CYS A 106 18.40 -9.67 11.49
C CYS A 106 18.32 -11.18 11.77
N PRO A 107 17.55 -11.95 10.98
CA PRO A 107 17.51 -13.40 11.14
C PRO A 107 18.89 -14.08 11.08
N LEU A 108 19.88 -13.51 10.35
CA LEU A 108 21.23 -14.07 10.33
C LEU A 108 21.91 -13.90 11.68
N GLN A 109 21.79 -12.75 12.35
CA GLN A 109 22.30 -12.58 13.72
C GLN A 109 21.66 -13.56 14.68
N ASP A 110 20.31 -13.63 14.69
CA ASP A 110 19.56 -14.48 15.63
C ASP A 110 19.92 -15.96 15.47
N ASN A 111 19.97 -16.46 14.21
CA ASN A 111 20.36 -17.83 13.94
C ASN A 111 21.83 -18.11 14.26
N THR A 112 22.72 -17.13 14.05
CA THR A 112 24.15 -17.28 14.41
C THR A 112 24.33 -17.39 15.92
N PHE A 113 23.60 -16.60 16.72
CA PHE A 113 23.62 -16.73 18.18
C PHE A 113 23.07 -18.05 18.67
N ARG A 114 22.05 -18.60 18.02
CA ARG A 114 21.39 -19.86 18.46
C ARG A 114 22.11 -21.12 18.01
N HIS A 115 22.71 -21.10 16.82
CA HIS A 115 23.19 -22.32 16.14
C HIS A 115 24.60 -22.22 15.58
N GLY A 116 25.25 -21.05 15.64
CA GLY A 116 26.58 -20.85 15.07
C GLY A 116 27.71 -21.17 16.03
N ALA A 117 28.90 -21.45 15.49
CA ALA A 117 30.13 -21.55 16.26
C ALA A 117 30.55 -20.20 16.83
N GLY A 118 31.26 -20.22 17.98
CA GLY A 118 31.78 -19.01 18.62
C GLY A 118 32.96 -18.36 17.89
N GLY A 119 33.49 -18.96 16.83
CA GLY A 119 34.62 -18.48 16.06
C GLY A 119 34.58 -18.88 14.59
N SER A 120 35.51 -18.32 13.80
CA SER A 120 35.66 -18.65 12.37
C SER A 120 36.98 -19.40 12.16
N ARG A 121 36.96 -20.45 11.36
CA ARG A 121 38.12 -21.21 10.91
C ARG A 121 38.82 -20.59 9.69
N ARG A 122 38.24 -19.52 9.12
CA ARG A 122 38.74 -18.87 7.92
C ARG A 122 39.93 -17.95 8.27
N THR A 123 40.99 -18.07 7.49
CA THR A 123 42.22 -17.27 7.60
C THR A 123 42.37 -16.25 6.46
N GLU A 124 41.75 -16.49 5.31
CA GLU A 124 41.80 -15.60 4.15
C GLU A 124 40.91 -14.36 4.33
N PRO A 125 41.25 -13.24 3.67
CA PRO A 125 40.43 -12.04 3.70
C PRO A 125 39.04 -12.29 3.07
N LYS A 126 38.03 -11.59 3.58
CA LYS A 126 36.69 -11.58 2.99
C LYS A 126 36.72 -10.89 1.63
N ARG A 127 35.84 -11.32 0.72
CA ARG A 127 35.63 -10.64 -0.57
C ARG A 127 35.14 -9.22 -0.33
N ALA A 128 35.64 -8.28 -1.13
CA ALA A 128 35.20 -6.89 -1.13
C ALA A 128 34.48 -6.58 -2.46
N ASN A 129 33.32 -5.98 -2.36
CA ASN A 129 32.52 -5.50 -3.49
C ASN A 129 32.15 -4.03 -3.28
N ALA A 130 31.66 -3.38 -4.34
CA ALA A 130 31.09 -2.04 -4.22
C ALA A 130 29.89 -2.05 -3.28
N LYS A 131 29.92 -1.16 -2.28
CA LYS A 131 28.88 -1.03 -1.27
C LYS A 131 27.86 0.04 -1.61
N ALA A 132 26.68 -0.10 -1.02
CA ALA A 132 25.62 0.91 -1.06
C ALA A 132 25.21 1.32 -2.48
N LEU A 133 25.03 0.34 -3.38
CA LEU A 133 24.58 0.57 -4.74
C LEU A 133 23.13 1.10 -4.73
N PRO A 134 22.87 2.33 -5.21
CA PRO A 134 21.50 2.81 -5.35
C PRO A 134 20.83 2.04 -6.50
N LEU A 135 19.86 1.17 -6.18
CA LEU A 135 19.03 0.51 -7.20
C LEU A 135 17.96 1.45 -7.74
N SER A 136 17.43 2.30 -6.87
CA SER A 136 16.45 3.33 -7.17
C SER A 136 16.55 4.47 -6.15
N ASP A 137 15.68 5.46 -6.26
CA ASP A 137 15.56 6.53 -5.25
C ASP A 137 15.04 6.01 -3.89
N LEU A 138 14.48 4.80 -3.86
CA LEU A 138 13.89 4.20 -2.66
C LEU A 138 14.76 3.12 -2.04
N ILE A 139 15.50 2.35 -2.83
CA ILE A 139 16.17 1.11 -2.41
C ILE A 139 17.68 1.17 -2.65
N VAL A 140 18.41 0.74 -1.63
CA VAL A 140 19.87 0.56 -1.67
C VAL A 140 20.20 -0.92 -1.51
N LEU A 141 21.12 -1.42 -2.35
CA LEU A 141 21.64 -2.79 -2.30
C LEU A 141 23.10 -2.79 -1.81
N ASP A 142 23.38 -3.62 -0.81
CA ASP A 142 24.73 -4.00 -0.39
C ASP A 142 24.96 -5.49 -0.72
N ARG A 143 25.73 -5.75 -1.78
CA ARG A 143 25.97 -7.11 -2.28
C ARG A 143 26.77 -7.96 -1.31
N GLU A 144 27.67 -7.37 -0.53
CA GLU A 144 28.45 -8.13 0.46
C GLU A 144 27.60 -8.74 1.56
N ARG A 145 26.49 -8.07 1.92
CA ARG A 145 25.54 -8.55 2.93
C ARG A 145 24.57 -9.59 2.39
N CYS A 146 24.48 -9.74 1.07
CA CYS A 146 23.55 -10.67 0.43
C CYS A 146 23.96 -12.12 0.69
N ILE A 147 23.02 -12.93 1.18
CA ILE A 147 23.18 -14.38 1.39
C ILE A 147 22.54 -15.23 0.30
N LEU A 148 22.19 -14.64 -0.85
CA LEU A 148 21.60 -15.31 -2.02
C LEU A 148 20.40 -16.21 -1.66
N CYS A 149 19.50 -15.72 -0.81
CA CYS A 149 18.30 -16.45 -0.40
C CYS A 149 17.18 -16.41 -1.45
N TYR A 150 17.29 -15.57 -2.45
CA TYR A 150 16.35 -15.38 -3.57
C TYR A 150 14.92 -14.97 -3.17
N ARG A 151 14.66 -14.52 -1.95
CA ARG A 151 13.31 -14.06 -1.58
C ARG A 151 12.87 -12.86 -2.42
N CYS A 152 13.76 -11.90 -2.68
CA CYS A 152 13.47 -10.70 -3.47
C CYS A 152 13.19 -11.02 -4.95
N THR A 153 13.98 -11.87 -5.60
CA THR A 153 13.74 -12.26 -6.99
C THR A 153 12.47 -13.06 -7.14
N ARG A 154 12.22 -14.04 -6.24
CA ARG A 154 10.96 -14.80 -6.24
C ARG A 154 9.73 -13.94 -5.96
N PHE A 155 9.85 -12.91 -5.13
CA PHE A 155 8.77 -11.95 -4.93
C PHE A 155 8.41 -11.24 -6.24
N HIS A 156 9.42 -10.79 -6.98
CA HIS A 156 9.20 -10.14 -8.27
C HIS A 156 8.65 -11.08 -9.34
N ASP A 157 9.01 -12.36 -9.30
CA ASP A 157 8.50 -13.36 -10.24
C ASP A 157 7.09 -13.83 -9.85
N GLU A 158 6.90 -14.23 -8.60
CA GLU A 158 5.71 -14.97 -8.15
C GLU A 158 4.57 -14.04 -7.73
N ILE A 159 4.88 -12.91 -7.07
CA ILE A 159 3.89 -11.98 -6.49
C ILE A 159 3.71 -10.75 -7.36
N ALA A 160 4.74 -9.95 -7.56
CA ALA A 160 4.65 -8.73 -8.36
C ALA A 160 4.56 -9.02 -9.87
N GLY A 161 5.27 -10.04 -10.38
CA GLY A 161 5.27 -10.45 -11.78
C GLY A 161 5.97 -9.49 -12.73
N ASP A 162 6.73 -8.57 -12.18
CA ASP A 162 7.42 -7.54 -12.94
C ASP A 162 8.87 -7.91 -13.29
N GLY A 163 9.44 -8.95 -12.63
CA GLY A 163 10.81 -9.40 -12.85
C GLY A 163 11.86 -8.32 -12.58
N ALA A 164 11.55 -7.34 -11.72
CA ALA A 164 12.38 -6.16 -11.53
C ALA A 164 13.74 -6.44 -10.88
N LEU A 165 13.86 -7.53 -10.08
CA LEU A 165 15.13 -8.04 -9.56
C LEU A 165 15.36 -9.46 -10.04
N VAL A 166 16.59 -9.75 -10.45
CA VAL A 166 17.02 -11.05 -10.97
C VAL A 166 18.31 -11.51 -10.31
N ALA A 167 18.58 -12.80 -10.39
CA ALA A 167 19.90 -13.35 -10.10
C ALA A 167 20.74 -13.23 -11.36
N LEU A 168 21.86 -12.55 -11.25
CA LEU A 168 22.87 -12.37 -12.29
C LEU A 168 24.02 -13.34 -12.02
N GLU A 169 24.76 -13.71 -13.08
CA GLU A 169 25.90 -14.60 -13.03
C GLU A 169 25.57 -16.00 -12.45
N ARG A 170 26.58 -16.80 -12.19
CA ARG A 170 26.42 -18.16 -11.64
C ARG A 170 27.62 -18.59 -10.79
N GLY A 171 27.39 -19.59 -9.94
CA GLY A 171 28.41 -20.12 -9.06
C GLY A 171 28.90 -19.11 -8.04
N GLY A 172 30.20 -18.98 -7.86
CA GLY A 172 30.79 -18.09 -6.87
C GLY A 172 30.67 -16.59 -7.18
N THR A 173 30.27 -16.23 -8.39
CA THR A 173 30.06 -14.84 -8.83
C THR A 173 28.59 -14.43 -8.83
N SER A 174 27.68 -15.35 -8.47
CA SER A 174 26.24 -15.04 -8.41
C SER A 174 25.96 -13.81 -7.57
N GLU A 175 25.12 -12.93 -8.08
CA GLU A 175 24.69 -11.70 -7.40
C GLU A 175 23.23 -11.36 -7.71
N ILE A 176 22.63 -10.52 -6.89
CA ILE A 176 21.29 -9.97 -7.13
C ILE A 176 21.46 -8.59 -7.79
N GLY A 177 20.62 -8.30 -8.77
CA GLY A 177 20.65 -7.01 -9.46
C GLY A 177 19.47 -6.83 -10.41
N VAL A 178 19.54 -5.77 -11.19
CA VAL A 178 18.64 -5.50 -12.32
C VAL A 178 19.31 -5.96 -13.62
N LEU A 179 18.53 -6.28 -14.63
CA LEU A 179 19.07 -6.58 -15.96
C LEU A 179 19.82 -5.36 -16.52
N PRO A 180 20.93 -5.56 -17.25
CA PRO A 180 21.65 -4.46 -17.86
C PRO A 180 20.73 -3.58 -18.73
N GLY A 181 20.82 -2.26 -18.55
CA GLY A 181 19.99 -1.29 -19.28
C GLY A 181 18.58 -1.12 -18.73
N THR A 182 18.22 -1.77 -17.61
CA THR A 182 16.93 -1.56 -16.93
C THR A 182 17.11 -0.81 -15.61
N THR A 183 16.02 -0.24 -15.12
CA THR A 183 15.94 0.41 -13.82
C THR A 183 15.15 -0.46 -12.84
N TYR A 184 15.39 -0.30 -11.55
CA TYR A 184 14.56 -0.93 -10.51
C TYR A 184 13.29 -0.12 -10.31
N ASP A 185 12.33 -0.32 -11.21
CA ASP A 185 11.05 0.37 -11.23
C ASP A 185 9.91 -0.64 -10.98
N SER A 186 9.50 -0.73 -9.72
CA SER A 186 8.41 -1.59 -9.27
C SER A 186 7.58 -0.84 -8.23
N PRO A 187 6.25 -0.83 -8.34
CA PRO A 187 5.40 -0.23 -7.30
C PRO A 187 5.42 -0.99 -5.97
N PHE A 188 6.20 -2.07 -5.88
CA PHE A 188 6.30 -2.95 -4.72
C PHE A 188 7.73 -3.13 -4.22
N SER A 189 8.67 -2.30 -4.65
CA SER A 189 10.11 -2.46 -4.35
C SER A 189 10.39 -2.53 -2.85
N GLY A 190 9.65 -1.80 -2.03
CA GLY A 190 9.79 -1.78 -0.58
C GLY A 190 9.49 -3.10 0.13
N ASN A 191 8.69 -4.00 -0.46
CA ASN A 191 8.48 -5.33 0.12
C ASN A 191 9.76 -6.15 0.15
N THR A 192 10.70 -5.90 -0.77
CA THR A 192 11.98 -6.62 -0.78
C THR A 192 12.87 -6.26 0.40
N VAL A 193 12.72 -5.06 0.99
CA VAL A 193 13.41 -4.67 2.23
C VAL A 193 12.89 -5.50 3.43
N GLU A 194 11.58 -5.72 3.50
CA GLU A 194 10.97 -6.55 4.55
C GLU A 194 11.32 -8.03 4.38
N LEU A 195 11.22 -8.53 3.15
CA LEU A 195 11.52 -9.93 2.81
C LEU A 195 12.99 -10.28 2.98
N CYS A 196 13.91 -9.31 2.83
CA CYS A 196 15.33 -9.57 2.94
C CYS A 196 15.71 -9.94 4.38
N PRO A 197 16.22 -11.17 4.61
CA PRO A 197 16.55 -11.61 5.97
C PRO A 197 17.83 -10.96 6.53
N VAL A 198 18.53 -10.16 5.73
CA VAL A 198 19.78 -9.48 6.08
C VAL A 198 19.73 -8.03 5.62
N GLY A 199 20.76 -7.24 5.93
CA GLY A 199 20.86 -5.83 5.53
C GLY A 199 21.33 -5.60 4.10
N ALA A 200 21.08 -6.53 3.17
CA ALA A 200 21.45 -6.38 1.77
C ALA A 200 20.54 -5.38 1.03
N LEU A 201 19.23 -5.48 1.20
CA LEU A 201 18.26 -4.51 0.67
C LEU A 201 17.77 -3.62 1.81
N THR A 202 17.93 -2.32 1.68
CA THR A 202 17.58 -1.33 2.71
C THR A 202 16.82 -0.15 2.10
N SER A 203 15.94 0.45 2.89
CA SER A 203 15.21 1.66 2.52
C SER A 203 16.12 2.88 2.59
N ARG A 204 16.23 3.64 1.49
CA ARG A 204 17.00 4.88 1.45
C ARG A 204 16.47 5.93 2.43
N GLN A 205 15.16 6.00 2.61
CA GLN A 205 14.51 6.97 3.51
C GLN A 205 14.73 6.65 5.00
N TYR A 206 14.76 5.35 5.35
CA TYR A 206 14.91 4.91 6.75
C TYR A 206 16.36 4.70 7.15
N ARG A 207 17.25 4.42 6.22
CA ARG A 207 18.65 4.06 6.46
C ARG A 207 19.33 4.99 7.45
N PHE A 208 19.96 4.42 8.50
CA PHE A 208 20.72 5.09 9.57
C PHE A 208 19.91 6.03 10.48
N ARG A 209 18.59 5.91 10.53
CA ARG A 209 17.74 6.81 11.33
C ARG A 209 17.42 6.31 12.72
N ALA A 210 17.28 5.00 12.90
CA ALA A 210 16.99 4.39 14.20
C ALA A 210 17.36 2.92 14.23
N ARG A 211 17.51 2.38 15.45
CA ARG A 211 17.58 0.95 15.69
C ARG A 211 16.20 0.40 16.07
N PRO A 212 15.93 -0.91 15.83
CA PRO A 212 14.60 -1.49 16.10
C PRO A 212 14.12 -1.28 17.54
N TRP A 213 15.01 -1.33 18.53
CA TRP A 213 14.68 -1.13 19.94
C TRP A 213 14.43 0.32 20.35
N GLU A 214 14.69 1.28 19.48
CA GLU A 214 14.39 2.70 19.70
C GLU A 214 13.02 3.11 19.15
N LEU A 215 12.32 2.17 18.49
CA LEU A 215 11.08 2.45 17.78
C LEU A 215 9.85 2.20 18.65
N GLU A 216 8.93 3.14 18.60
CA GLU A 216 7.56 2.99 19.05
C GLU A 216 6.72 2.51 17.85
N THR A 217 6.06 1.36 17.99
CA THR A 217 5.32 0.72 16.90
C THR A 217 3.82 0.78 17.14
N THR A 218 3.05 1.20 16.14
CA THR A 218 1.59 1.27 16.18
C THR A 218 0.99 0.61 14.94
N SER A 219 -0.16 -0.04 15.14
CA SER A 219 -0.96 -0.58 14.03
C SER A 219 -1.89 0.49 13.49
N SER A 220 -1.91 0.68 12.16
CA SER A 220 -2.77 1.68 11.52
C SER A 220 -3.21 1.21 10.12
N VAL A 221 -3.75 2.11 9.33
CA VAL A 221 -4.23 1.88 7.96
C VAL A 221 -3.55 2.85 7.01
N CYS A 222 -3.20 2.38 5.83
CA CYS A 222 -2.61 3.19 4.78
C CYS A 222 -3.63 4.17 4.21
N SER A 223 -3.27 5.44 4.13
CA SER A 223 -4.08 6.53 3.52
C SER A 223 -3.78 6.77 2.04
N GLY A 224 -3.00 5.92 1.39
CA GLY A 224 -2.54 6.14 0.01
C GLY A 224 -3.57 5.85 -1.08
N CYS A 225 -4.59 5.03 -0.83
CA CYS A 225 -5.70 4.74 -1.75
C CYS A 225 -6.83 3.97 -1.05
N SER A 226 -7.94 3.76 -1.76
CA SER A 226 -9.16 3.12 -1.23
C SER A 226 -9.04 1.63 -0.88
N VAL A 227 -7.96 0.95 -1.21
CA VAL A 227 -7.75 -0.44 -0.80
C VAL A 227 -7.71 -0.56 0.73
N GLY A 228 -7.11 0.43 1.43
CA GLY A 228 -7.06 0.45 2.89
C GLY A 228 -6.14 -0.62 3.46
N CYS A 229 -4.93 -0.80 2.89
CA CYS A 229 -3.94 -1.76 3.37
C CYS A 229 -3.61 -1.52 4.84
N ASN A 230 -3.44 -2.60 5.60
CA ASN A 230 -3.06 -2.54 6.99
C ASN A 230 -1.54 -2.31 7.11
N VAL A 231 -1.16 -1.41 8.00
CA VAL A 231 0.24 -1.03 8.16
C VAL A 231 0.68 -1.07 9.63
N ARG A 232 1.98 -1.28 9.80
CA ARG A 232 2.72 -1.00 11.01
C ARG A 232 3.49 0.30 10.78
N VAL A 233 3.29 1.24 11.65
CA VAL A 233 3.95 2.56 11.62
C VAL A 233 4.96 2.61 12.76
N ASP A 234 6.22 2.85 12.43
CA ASP A 234 7.30 2.94 13.38
C ASP A 234 7.74 4.41 13.53
N ALA A 235 7.73 4.90 14.76
CA ALA A 235 8.12 6.26 15.12
C ALA A 235 9.25 6.27 16.14
N ARG A 236 9.98 7.37 16.21
CA ARG A 236 10.98 7.66 17.24
C ARG A 236 10.87 9.14 17.64
N HIS A 237 10.85 9.40 18.93
CA HIS A 237 10.72 10.77 19.46
C HIS A 237 9.53 11.55 18.88
N GLY A 238 8.42 10.86 18.64
CA GLY A 238 7.20 11.46 18.09
C GLY A 238 7.21 11.74 16.58
N SER A 239 8.24 11.27 15.85
CA SER A 239 8.33 11.38 14.39
C SER A 239 8.22 10.03 13.72
N VAL A 240 7.36 9.89 12.71
CA VAL A 240 7.26 8.67 11.89
C VAL A 240 8.54 8.51 11.08
N LEU A 241 9.13 7.33 11.12
CA LEU A 241 10.37 7.01 10.41
C LEU A 241 10.18 5.99 9.29
N ARG A 242 9.28 5.00 9.47
CA ARG A 242 8.97 4.01 8.43
C ARG A 242 7.55 3.49 8.56
N VAL A 243 7.01 3.04 7.43
CA VAL A 243 5.73 2.34 7.32
C VAL A 243 5.99 0.98 6.70
N MET A 244 5.49 -0.08 7.34
CA MET A 244 5.68 -1.47 6.93
C MET A 244 4.33 -2.16 6.75
N GLY A 245 4.29 -3.21 5.93
CA GLY A 245 3.11 -4.04 5.77
C GLY A 245 2.75 -4.76 7.09
N ARG A 246 1.46 -4.82 7.40
CA ARG A 246 0.89 -5.63 8.49
C ARG A 246 -0.17 -6.53 7.88
N THR A 247 0.05 -7.83 7.96
CA THR A 247 -0.78 -8.82 7.27
C THR A 247 -2.26 -8.72 7.67
N ASN A 248 -3.10 -8.45 6.69
CA ASN A 248 -4.53 -8.69 6.74
C ASN A 248 -4.92 -9.56 5.53
N ALA A 249 -5.16 -10.85 5.78
CA ALA A 249 -5.46 -11.84 4.74
C ALA A 249 -6.74 -11.52 3.93
N ALA A 250 -7.58 -10.60 4.40
CA ALA A 250 -8.80 -10.20 3.71
C ALA A 250 -8.58 -9.00 2.77
N ILE A 251 -7.59 -8.14 3.03
CA ILE A 251 -7.44 -6.85 2.34
C ILE A 251 -6.13 -6.79 1.54
N ASP A 252 -4.97 -7.00 2.19
CA ASP A 252 -3.66 -6.76 1.59
C ASP A 252 -2.79 -8.01 1.46
N ASP A 253 -3.19 -9.09 2.10
CA ASP A 253 -2.40 -10.32 2.19
C ASP A 253 -0.94 -10.05 2.64
N GLY A 254 -0.71 -8.98 3.40
CA GLY A 254 0.58 -8.56 3.94
C GLY A 254 1.49 -7.81 2.95
N TRP A 255 0.99 -7.46 1.78
CA TRP A 255 1.74 -6.68 0.80
C TRP A 255 1.38 -5.20 0.86
N LEU A 256 2.37 -4.33 0.71
CA LEU A 256 2.20 -2.89 0.71
C LEU A 256 2.91 -2.28 -0.50
N CYS A 257 2.22 -1.40 -1.24
CA CYS A 257 2.85 -0.71 -2.36
C CYS A 257 3.77 0.43 -1.88
N ASP A 258 4.69 0.86 -2.75
CA ASP A 258 5.68 1.88 -2.44
C ASP A 258 5.04 3.26 -2.19
N ARG A 259 3.90 3.57 -2.82
CA ARG A 259 3.11 4.75 -2.49
C ARG A 259 2.66 4.75 -1.04
N GLY A 260 2.09 3.63 -0.54
CA GLY A 260 1.67 3.49 0.85
C GLY A 260 2.85 3.43 1.83
N ARG A 261 4.02 2.96 1.39
CA ARG A 261 5.20 2.81 2.22
C ARG A 261 6.02 4.09 2.34
N TYR A 262 6.22 4.81 1.24
CA TYR A 262 7.16 5.91 1.13
C TYR A 262 6.47 7.27 0.94
N ALA A 263 5.50 7.36 0.04
CA ALA A 263 4.80 8.62 -0.20
C ALA A 263 3.79 8.98 0.89
N SER A 264 3.35 8.01 1.70
CA SER A 264 2.48 8.26 2.86
C SER A 264 3.24 8.66 4.13
N LEU A 265 4.56 8.84 4.08
CA LEU A 265 5.32 9.35 5.22
C LEU A 265 5.08 10.86 5.37
N PRO A 266 4.84 11.36 6.61
CA PRO A 266 4.66 12.78 6.82
C PRO A 266 5.94 13.54 6.48
N LEU A 267 5.79 14.67 5.76
CA LEU A 267 6.88 15.60 5.56
C LEU A 267 7.37 16.17 6.90
N PRO A 268 8.65 16.53 7.04
CA PRO A 268 9.15 17.17 8.24
C PRO A 268 8.40 18.45 8.56
N LEU A 269 8.14 18.71 9.85
CA LEU A 269 7.59 19.99 10.30
C LEU A 269 8.61 21.10 10.08
N GLY A 270 8.19 22.22 9.46
CA GLY A 270 9.02 23.41 9.30
C GLY A 270 9.21 24.12 10.64
N ALA A 271 10.45 24.38 11.03
CA ALA A 271 10.73 25.22 12.19
C ALA A 271 10.55 26.72 11.86
N GLU A 272 10.88 27.10 10.63
CA GLU A 272 10.66 28.43 10.03
C GLU A 272 10.47 28.23 8.53
N PHE A 273 9.68 29.09 7.88
CA PHE A 273 9.66 29.20 6.43
C PHE A 273 10.95 29.89 5.94
N ALA A 274 12.10 29.32 6.32
CA ALA A 274 13.38 29.79 5.83
C ALA A 274 13.65 29.22 4.43
N ALA A 275 14.05 30.07 3.60
CA ALA A 275 14.22 30.14 2.17
C ALA A 275 14.81 28.94 1.37
N ALA A 276 15.11 27.80 1.96
CA ALA A 276 15.85 26.77 1.21
C ALA A 276 14.97 25.82 0.39
N ASP A 277 13.82 25.38 0.88
CA ASP A 277 12.79 24.65 0.13
C ASP A 277 11.47 24.57 0.93
N PRO A 278 10.57 25.55 0.79
CA PRO A 278 9.26 25.52 1.45
C PRO A 278 8.41 24.30 1.02
N ALA A 279 8.64 23.78 -0.17
CA ALA A 279 7.91 22.64 -0.72
C ALA A 279 8.25 21.30 -0.01
N ALA A 280 9.38 21.22 0.69
CA ALA A 280 9.82 20.01 1.38
C ALA A 280 9.34 19.94 2.85
N ARG A 281 8.54 20.89 3.33
CA ARG A 281 8.11 20.96 4.74
C ARG A 281 6.63 21.30 4.86
N ARG A 282 5.95 20.69 5.83
CA ARG A 282 4.56 20.98 6.17
C ARG A 282 4.46 22.06 7.26
N PRO A 283 3.32 22.80 7.36
CA PRO A 283 3.16 23.86 8.33
C PRO A 283 3.12 23.30 9.76
N ARG A 284 3.87 23.90 10.65
CA ARG A 284 3.82 23.65 12.09
C ARG A 284 2.90 24.66 12.81
N TRP A 285 2.75 25.85 12.23
CA TRP A 285 2.04 26.99 12.80
C TRP A 285 0.95 27.47 11.86
N PRO A 286 -0.15 28.03 12.37
CA PRO A 286 -1.09 28.76 11.55
C PRO A 286 -0.42 30.01 10.95
N LEU A 287 -0.72 30.28 9.68
CA LEU A 287 -0.18 31.42 8.98
C LEU A 287 -1.31 32.26 8.39
N ARG A 288 -1.09 33.57 8.32
CA ARG A 288 -1.97 34.55 7.66
C ARG A 288 -1.15 35.49 6.82
N ARG A 289 -1.69 35.94 5.68
CA ARG A 289 -1.06 36.96 4.87
C ARG A 289 -1.29 38.33 5.49
N ILE A 290 -0.19 39.01 5.85
CA ILE A 290 -0.14 40.37 6.40
C ILE A 290 0.95 41.06 5.60
N ASP A 291 0.65 42.26 5.04
CA ASP A 291 1.55 43.06 4.23
C ASP A 291 2.25 42.27 3.10
N GLY A 292 1.46 41.42 2.41
CA GLY A 292 1.94 40.62 1.29
C GLY A 292 2.75 39.38 1.64
N ARG A 293 3.00 39.09 2.94
CA ARG A 293 3.79 37.94 3.42
C ARG A 293 2.98 37.03 4.34
N LEU A 294 3.19 35.72 4.24
CA LEU A 294 2.64 34.78 5.21
C LEU A 294 3.40 34.89 6.53
N GLN A 295 2.70 35.25 7.59
CA GLN A 295 3.24 35.44 8.94
C GLN A 295 2.55 34.50 9.91
N ARG A 296 3.28 34.05 10.94
CA ARG A 296 2.74 33.24 12.03
C ARG A 296 1.73 34.06 12.84
N VAL A 297 0.58 33.45 13.11
CA VAL A 297 -0.49 33.99 13.95
C VAL A 297 -0.98 32.95 14.94
N SER A 298 -1.87 33.30 15.85
CA SER A 298 -2.58 32.33 16.70
C SER A 298 -3.54 31.50 15.85
N ILE A 299 -3.86 30.30 16.31
CA ILE A 299 -4.86 29.45 15.66
C ILE A 299 -6.24 30.14 15.60
N ASP A 300 -6.59 30.89 16.63
CA ASP A 300 -7.87 31.60 16.73
C ASP A 300 -7.96 32.72 15.72
N ASP A 301 -6.88 33.53 15.51
CA ASP A 301 -6.84 34.56 14.49
C ASP A 301 -6.93 33.96 13.07
N ALA A 302 -6.21 32.88 12.81
CA ALA A 302 -6.29 32.18 11.54
C ALA A 302 -7.69 31.63 11.27
N LEU A 303 -8.33 31.01 12.25
CA LEU A 303 -9.70 30.47 12.13
C LEU A 303 -10.73 31.59 11.95
N ALA A 304 -10.61 32.70 12.70
CA ALA A 304 -11.50 33.83 12.54
C ALA A 304 -11.39 34.45 11.15
N ARG A 305 -10.16 34.61 10.62
CA ARG A 305 -9.93 35.10 9.25
C ARG A 305 -10.49 34.14 8.20
N ALA A 306 -10.26 32.82 8.36
CA ALA A 306 -10.79 31.82 7.46
C ALA A 306 -12.33 31.81 7.44
N ALA A 307 -12.96 31.87 8.61
CA ALA A 307 -14.41 31.95 8.75
C ALA A 307 -14.98 33.21 8.08
N ALA A 308 -14.37 34.35 8.29
CA ALA A 308 -14.79 35.61 7.67
C ALA A 308 -14.67 35.58 6.12
N LEU A 309 -13.63 34.96 5.59
CA LEU A 309 -13.49 34.75 4.15
C LEU A 309 -14.58 33.85 3.59
N LEU A 310 -14.91 32.75 4.27
CA LEU A 310 -15.92 31.77 3.85
C LEU A 310 -17.37 32.29 3.94
N GLN A 311 -17.62 33.39 4.65
CA GLN A 311 -18.92 34.07 4.67
C GLN A 311 -19.11 34.99 3.45
N ARG A 312 -18.09 35.22 2.62
CA ARG A 312 -18.18 36.03 1.41
C ARG A 312 -19.03 35.34 0.33
N PRO A 313 -19.65 36.13 -0.57
CA PRO A 313 -20.27 35.55 -1.77
C PRO A 313 -19.26 34.73 -2.59
N ARG A 314 -19.73 33.68 -3.27
CA ARG A 314 -18.92 32.82 -4.12
C ARG A 314 -17.74 32.16 -3.38
N ALA A 315 -17.93 31.85 -2.08
CA ALA A 315 -17.02 31.00 -1.35
C ALA A 315 -17.28 29.50 -1.68
N ALA A 316 -16.22 28.70 -1.60
CA ALA A 316 -16.30 27.25 -1.76
C ALA A 316 -15.39 26.52 -0.76
N VAL A 317 -15.76 25.29 -0.44
CA VAL A 317 -14.97 24.36 0.37
C VAL A 317 -14.77 23.08 -0.41
N ALA A 318 -13.53 22.77 -0.76
CA ALA A 318 -13.12 21.54 -1.41
C ALA A 318 -12.48 20.60 -0.38
N LEU A 319 -13.20 19.55 -0.02
CA LEU A 319 -12.75 18.53 0.92
C LEU A 319 -11.93 17.46 0.19
N SER A 320 -10.98 16.84 0.88
CA SER A 320 -10.25 15.69 0.39
C SER A 320 -11.01 14.39 0.66
N PRO A 321 -11.01 13.42 -0.25
CA PRO A 321 -11.55 12.08 0.00
C PRO A 321 -10.65 11.22 0.90
N GLN A 322 -9.61 11.78 1.49
CA GLN A 322 -8.71 11.10 2.43
C GLN A 322 -9.02 11.41 3.90
N LEU A 323 -9.94 12.34 4.15
CA LEU A 323 -10.35 12.72 5.51
C LEU A 323 -11.04 11.56 6.23
N THR A 324 -11.03 11.59 7.57
CA THR A 324 -11.65 10.56 8.40
C THR A 324 -13.17 10.54 8.29
N ASN A 325 -13.79 9.43 8.67
CA ASN A 325 -15.26 9.31 8.76
C ASN A 325 -15.85 10.36 9.71
N GLU A 326 -15.15 10.67 10.78
CA GLU A 326 -15.50 11.71 11.76
C GLU A 326 -15.56 13.09 11.10
N ALA A 327 -14.55 13.43 10.32
CA ALA A 327 -14.53 14.69 9.56
C ALA A 327 -15.65 14.76 8.52
N MET A 328 -15.96 13.63 7.84
CA MET A 328 -17.08 13.55 6.90
C MET A 328 -18.44 13.77 7.58
N GLN A 329 -18.62 13.22 8.79
CA GLN A 329 -19.85 13.45 9.56
C GLN A 329 -20.00 14.91 9.98
N VAL A 330 -18.93 15.55 10.46
CA VAL A 330 -18.93 16.98 10.81
C VAL A 330 -19.24 17.83 9.56
N ALA A 331 -18.58 17.53 8.43
CA ALA A 331 -18.82 18.24 7.19
C ALA A 331 -20.26 18.10 6.69
N GLY A 332 -20.82 16.90 6.70
CA GLY A 332 -22.18 16.62 6.25
C GLY A 332 -23.27 17.29 7.11
N ARG A 333 -23.07 17.35 8.43
CA ARG A 333 -24.10 17.84 9.37
C ARG A 333 -23.97 19.31 9.70
N GLU A 334 -22.77 19.81 9.93
CA GLU A 334 -22.54 21.09 10.56
C GLU A 334 -21.89 22.14 9.67
N LEU A 335 -20.95 21.74 8.81
CA LEU A 335 -20.19 22.68 7.98
C LEU A 335 -21.11 23.43 7.01
N ARG A 336 -22.05 22.72 6.39
CA ARG A 336 -23.04 23.30 5.47
C ARG A 336 -23.98 24.28 6.15
N ALA A 337 -24.35 24.04 7.39
CA ALA A 337 -25.18 24.95 8.18
C ALA A 337 -24.41 26.21 8.59
N ALA A 338 -23.11 26.10 8.89
CA ALA A 338 -22.26 27.21 9.28
C ALA A 338 -21.90 28.13 8.09
N PHE A 339 -21.80 27.59 6.87
CA PHE A 339 -21.45 28.30 5.65
C PHE A 339 -22.49 28.05 4.55
N ALA A 340 -23.73 28.47 4.80
CA ALA A 340 -24.88 28.16 3.94
C ALA A 340 -24.76 28.71 2.50
N THR A 341 -23.98 29.77 2.30
CA THR A 341 -23.73 30.39 0.99
C THR A 341 -22.57 29.77 0.23
N ALA A 342 -21.73 28.96 0.88
CA ALA A 342 -20.58 28.33 0.26
C ALA A 342 -20.98 27.05 -0.48
N ALA A 343 -20.37 26.83 -1.66
CA ALA A 343 -20.41 25.54 -2.33
C ALA A 343 -19.48 24.55 -1.62
N ILE A 344 -20.01 23.48 -1.03
CA ILE A 344 -19.21 22.52 -0.27
C ILE A 344 -19.27 21.18 -0.97
N GLY A 345 -18.11 20.62 -1.29
CA GLY A 345 -17.99 19.34 -2.00
C GLY A 345 -16.57 18.77 -1.92
N PHE A 346 -16.30 17.79 -2.77
CA PHE A 346 -14.98 17.16 -2.88
C PHE A 346 -14.24 17.63 -4.12
N ALA A 347 -12.91 17.76 -3.99
CA ALA A 347 -12.03 18.14 -5.09
C ALA A 347 -11.95 17.06 -6.18
N GLU A 348 -12.11 15.80 -5.78
CA GLU A 348 -12.17 14.65 -6.67
C GLU A 348 -13.53 13.97 -6.54
N PRO A 349 -14.01 13.32 -7.59
CA PRO A 349 -15.24 12.53 -7.51
C PRO A 349 -15.09 11.40 -6.47
N VAL A 350 -15.94 11.41 -5.44
CA VAL A 350 -16.00 10.37 -4.41
C VAL A 350 -17.22 9.46 -4.57
N LEU A 351 -18.30 9.97 -5.14
CA LEU A 351 -19.48 9.17 -5.46
C LEU A 351 -19.15 8.23 -6.62
N SER A 352 -19.21 6.95 -6.34
CA SER A 352 -19.30 5.97 -7.41
C SER A 352 -20.79 5.68 -7.66
N PRO A 353 -21.30 5.95 -8.86
CA PRO A 353 -22.65 5.52 -9.24
C PRO A 353 -22.81 4.00 -9.18
N TRP A 354 -21.69 3.29 -9.15
CA TRP A 354 -21.61 1.85 -9.01
C TRP A 354 -20.58 1.45 -7.95
N PRO A 355 -20.94 1.53 -6.65
CA PRO A 355 -20.05 1.12 -5.56
C PRO A 355 -19.63 -0.35 -5.72
N VAL A 356 -18.42 -0.66 -5.26
CA VAL A 356 -17.91 -2.04 -5.28
C VAL A 356 -18.81 -2.94 -4.42
N THR A 357 -19.19 -4.07 -5.00
CA THR A 357 -19.83 -5.22 -4.34
C THR A 357 -18.82 -6.36 -4.26
N GLY A 358 -18.97 -7.25 -3.27
CA GLY A 358 -18.01 -8.31 -3.01
C GLY A 358 -16.83 -7.85 -2.13
N LYS A 359 -15.99 -8.79 -1.75
CA LYS A 359 -14.83 -8.57 -0.89
C LYS A 359 -13.52 -8.69 -1.69
N ILE A 360 -12.51 -7.89 -1.34
CA ILE A 360 -11.22 -7.87 -2.05
C ILE A 360 -10.63 -9.29 -2.16
N ARG A 361 -10.68 -10.09 -1.08
CA ARG A 361 -10.18 -11.46 -1.07
C ARG A 361 -10.90 -12.40 -2.06
N GLU A 362 -12.15 -12.10 -2.43
CA GLU A 362 -12.94 -12.92 -3.36
C GLU A 362 -12.38 -12.86 -4.78
N LEU A 363 -11.67 -11.78 -5.13
CA LEU A 363 -10.96 -11.67 -6.40
C LEU A 363 -10.06 -12.88 -6.69
N ALA A 364 -9.41 -13.44 -5.65
CA ALA A 364 -8.54 -14.61 -5.82
C ALA A 364 -9.28 -15.87 -6.31
N ALA A 365 -10.59 -15.95 -6.11
CA ALA A 365 -11.42 -17.08 -6.54
C ALA A 365 -12.14 -16.82 -7.88
N CYS A 366 -12.12 -15.57 -8.37
CA CYS A 366 -12.77 -15.23 -9.64
C CYS A 366 -12.07 -15.93 -10.79
N ARG A 367 -12.84 -16.62 -11.65
CA ARG A 367 -12.33 -17.36 -12.80
C ARG A 367 -12.25 -16.52 -14.08
N ARG A 368 -13.10 -15.54 -14.18
CA ARG A 368 -13.25 -14.63 -15.33
C ARG A 368 -13.26 -13.21 -14.82
N MET A 369 -12.37 -12.39 -15.34
CA MET A 369 -12.20 -11.02 -14.88
C MET A 369 -12.21 -10.09 -16.09
N LEU A 370 -13.07 -9.06 -16.04
CA LEU A 370 -13.16 -8.01 -17.03
C LEU A 370 -12.75 -6.67 -16.41
N ASP A 371 -11.77 -6.05 -17.01
CA ASP A 371 -11.31 -4.70 -16.69
C ASP A 371 -11.77 -3.73 -17.79
N LEU A 372 -12.55 -2.74 -17.43
CA LEU A 372 -13.05 -1.66 -18.29
C LEU A 372 -12.35 -0.34 -17.93
N GLY A 373 -11.10 -0.22 -18.33
CA GLY A 373 -10.30 0.99 -18.14
C GLY A 373 -9.92 1.30 -16.69
N CYS A 374 -9.98 0.31 -15.80
CA CYS A 374 -9.38 0.39 -14.48
C CYS A 374 -7.94 -0.08 -14.58
N ASP A 375 -6.96 0.79 -14.38
CA ASP A 375 -5.56 0.40 -14.36
C ASP A 375 -5.10 0.12 -12.90
N PRO A 376 -5.47 -1.04 -12.32
CA PRO A 376 -5.26 -1.29 -10.89
C PRO A 376 -3.77 -1.34 -10.53
N TRP A 377 -2.87 -1.69 -11.47
CA TRP A 377 -1.44 -1.70 -11.22
C TRP A 377 -0.90 -0.33 -10.79
N HIS A 378 -1.37 0.75 -11.41
CA HIS A 378 -0.96 2.11 -11.09
C HIS A 378 -1.89 2.81 -10.09
N GLU A 379 -3.19 2.52 -10.15
CA GLU A 379 -4.19 3.22 -9.32
C GLU A 379 -4.37 2.57 -7.94
N LEU A 380 -4.47 1.23 -7.90
CA LEU A 380 -4.78 0.42 -6.72
C LEU A 380 -3.84 -0.80 -6.64
N PRO A 381 -2.52 -0.61 -6.46
CA PRO A 381 -1.53 -1.66 -6.72
C PRO A 381 -1.78 -2.97 -5.97
N VAL A 382 -2.21 -2.92 -4.71
CA VAL A 382 -2.48 -4.15 -3.94
C VAL A 382 -3.71 -4.89 -4.46
N LEU A 383 -4.71 -4.18 -5.03
CA LEU A 383 -5.83 -4.84 -5.73
C LEU A 383 -5.32 -5.62 -6.96
N ALA A 384 -4.33 -5.07 -7.68
CA ALA A 384 -3.70 -5.78 -8.80
C ALA A 384 -3.03 -7.09 -8.37
N LEU A 385 -2.45 -7.17 -7.17
CA LEU A 385 -1.88 -8.42 -6.66
C LEU A 385 -2.96 -9.50 -6.43
N TRP A 386 -4.16 -9.13 -6.04
CA TRP A 386 -5.28 -10.08 -5.94
C TRP A 386 -5.72 -10.60 -7.30
N LEU A 387 -5.78 -9.73 -8.33
CA LEU A 387 -6.02 -10.16 -9.71
C LEU A 387 -4.92 -11.12 -10.19
N ARG A 388 -3.67 -10.81 -9.92
CA ARG A 388 -2.55 -11.69 -10.24
C ARG A 388 -2.62 -13.03 -9.54
N LYS A 389 -3.05 -13.05 -8.27
CA LYS A 389 -3.26 -14.28 -7.51
C LYS A 389 -4.30 -15.18 -8.20
N ALA A 390 -5.39 -14.61 -8.72
CA ALA A 390 -6.37 -15.33 -9.52
C ALA A 390 -5.78 -15.83 -10.84
N ILE A 391 -5.03 -14.99 -11.57
CA ILE A 391 -4.38 -15.37 -12.83
C ILE A 391 -3.41 -16.53 -12.61
N ALA A 392 -2.60 -16.48 -11.56
CA ALA A 392 -1.69 -17.58 -11.19
C ALA A 392 -2.43 -18.89 -10.87
N ALA A 393 -3.69 -18.81 -10.44
CA ALA A 393 -4.58 -19.96 -10.24
C ALA A 393 -5.32 -20.40 -11.53
N GLY A 394 -4.98 -19.82 -12.69
CA GLY A 394 -5.52 -20.19 -14.00
C GLY A 394 -6.72 -19.36 -14.48
N SER A 395 -7.04 -18.25 -13.82
CA SER A 395 -8.14 -17.36 -14.21
C SER A 395 -7.79 -16.51 -15.45
N ALA A 396 -8.81 -16.13 -16.21
CA ALA A 396 -8.67 -15.26 -17.36
C ALA A 396 -8.93 -13.79 -16.96
N LEU A 397 -7.96 -12.89 -17.20
CA LEU A 397 -8.16 -11.45 -17.18
C LEU A 397 -8.28 -10.94 -18.62
N VAL A 398 -9.35 -10.24 -18.91
CA VAL A 398 -9.60 -9.53 -20.16
C VAL A 398 -9.70 -8.04 -19.86
N ALA A 399 -9.01 -7.21 -20.64
CA ALA A 399 -9.01 -5.78 -20.44
C ALA A 399 -9.44 -5.02 -21.71
N VAL A 400 -10.19 -3.93 -21.52
CA VAL A 400 -10.59 -2.98 -22.57
C VAL A 400 -10.27 -1.57 -22.07
N GLY A 401 -9.41 -0.85 -22.76
CA GLY A 401 -9.07 0.52 -22.37
C GLY A 401 -7.73 1.00 -22.91
N PRO A 402 -7.38 2.27 -22.69
CA PRO A 402 -6.17 2.87 -23.25
C PRO A 402 -4.89 2.39 -22.56
N ARG A 403 -4.97 1.90 -21.32
CA ARG A 403 -3.87 1.42 -20.50
C ARG A 403 -4.22 0.11 -19.81
N ASN A 404 -3.24 -0.71 -19.56
CA ASN A 404 -3.35 -1.92 -18.77
C ASN A 404 -1.98 -2.28 -18.17
N GLY A 405 -1.77 -2.00 -16.90
CA GLY A 405 -0.53 -2.34 -16.18
C GLY A 405 -0.32 -3.84 -16.01
N LEU A 406 -1.36 -4.67 -16.23
CA LEU A 406 -1.32 -6.14 -16.22
C LEU A 406 -1.36 -6.72 -17.64
N ALA A 407 -0.93 -5.97 -18.67
CA ALA A 407 -1.02 -6.40 -20.07
C ALA A 407 -0.30 -7.73 -20.36
N ARG A 408 0.83 -7.98 -19.69
CA ARG A 408 1.62 -9.23 -19.86
C ARG A 408 0.89 -10.46 -19.36
N GLU A 409 0.08 -10.30 -18.32
CA GLU A 409 -0.67 -11.37 -17.67
C GLU A 409 -2.10 -11.50 -18.18
N SER A 410 -2.61 -10.46 -18.83
CA SER A 410 -3.95 -10.48 -19.43
C SER A 410 -4.03 -11.52 -20.53
N ARG A 411 -5.11 -12.29 -20.52
CA ARG A 411 -5.39 -13.26 -21.58
C ARG A 411 -5.57 -12.55 -22.90
N GLN A 412 -6.21 -11.37 -22.84
CA GLN A 412 -6.34 -10.45 -23.96
C GLN A 412 -6.53 -9.03 -23.45
N TRP A 413 -5.88 -8.09 -24.10
CA TRP A 413 -6.11 -6.66 -23.90
C TRP A 413 -6.46 -6.02 -25.25
N LEU A 414 -7.66 -5.43 -25.32
CA LEU A 414 -8.07 -4.62 -26.45
C LEU A 414 -7.79 -3.15 -26.14
N GLN A 415 -6.68 -2.65 -26.68
CA GLN A 415 -6.29 -1.26 -26.53
C GLN A 415 -7.21 -0.38 -27.40
N VAL A 416 -7.99 0.48 -26.77
CA VAL A 416 -8.90 1.42 -27.42
C VAL A 416 -8.75 2.82 -26.83
N ALA A 417 -9.10 3.82 -27.63
CA ALA A 417 -9.17 5.20 -27.14
C ALA A 417 -10.21 5.32 -26.01
N PRO A 418 -10.06 6.26 -25.05
CA PRO A 418 -11.01 6.44 -23.96
C PRO A 418 -12.46 6.54 -24.39
N ALA A 419 -12.75 7.29 -25.49
CA ALA A 419 -14.10 7.45 -26.02
C ALA A 419 -14.70 6.17 -26.60
N ALA A 420 -13.89 5.19 -27.01
CA ALA A 420 -14.35 3.95 -27.63
C ALA A 420 -14.65 2.84 -26.59
N VAL A 421 -14.32 3.03 -25.32
CA VAL A 421 -14.53 2.00 -24.28
C VAL A 421 -16.01 1.63 -24.14
N ALA A 422 -16.91 2.62 -24.19
CA ALA A 422 -18.34 2.37 -24.08
C ALA A 422 -18.92 1.58 -25.28
N ASP A 423 -18.48 1.90 -26.50
CA ASP A 423 -18.93 1.19 -27.71
C ASP A 423 -18.41 -0.25 -27.71
N THR A 424 -17.15 -0.45 -27.34
CA THR A 424 -16.56 -1.79 -27.18
C THR A 424 -17.26 -2.61 -26.11
N ALA A 425 -17.62 -1.98 -24.96
CA ALA A 425 -18.38 -2.66 -23.90
C ALA A 425 -19.80 -3.06 -24.37
N ALA A 426 -20.46 -2.22 -25.17
CA ALA A 426 -21.77 -2.55 -25.75
C ALA A 426 -21.68 -3.72 -26.75
N GLU A 427 -20.66 -3.71 -27.60
CA GLU A 427 -20.39 -4.81 -28.54
C GLU A 427 -20.09 -6.12 -27.81
N LEU A 428 -19.26 -6.05 -26.73
CA LEU A 428 -18.92 -7.21 -25.89
C LEU A 428 -20.16 -7.79 -25.21
N LEU A 429 -21.05 -6.95 -24.69
CA LEU A 429 -22.33 -7.40 -24.13
C LEU A 429 -23.19 -8.11 -25.18
N GLY A 430 -23.25 -7.58 -26.41
CA GLY A 430 -23.90 -8.22 -27.54
C GLY A 430 -23.30 -9.59 -27.89
N ALA A 431 -21.98 -9.68 -27.94
CA ALA A 431 -21.24 -10.92 -28.23
C ALA A 431 -21.48 -12.00 -27.16
N LEU A 432 -21.55 -11.63 -25.89
CA LEU A 432 -21.92 -12.54 -24.79
C LEU A 432 -23.36 -13.06 -24.92
N ALA A 433 -24.27 -12.25 -25.47
CA ALA A 433 -25.65 -12.62 -25.77
C ALA A 433 -25.81 -13.37 -27.14
N GLY A 434 -24.71 -13.71 -27.82
CA GLY A 434 -24.72 -14.47 -29.08
C GLY A 434 -24.93 -13.62 -30.33
N LYS A 435 -24.86 -12.28 -30.25
CA LYS A 435 -24.90 -11.39 -31.42
C LYS A 435 -23.56 -11.40 -32.14
N GLU A 436 -23.63 -11.07 -33.43
CA GLU A 436 -22.41 -10.86 -34.24
C GLU A 436 -21.59 -9.70 -33.70
N ALA A 437 -20.29 -9.88 -33.64
CA ALA A 437 -19.32 -8.88 -33.16
C ALA A 437 -18.01 -8.97 -33.93
N SER A 438 -17.20 -7.95 -33.87
CA SER A 438 -15.86 -7.94 -34.46
C SER A 438 -15.02 -9.12 -33.96
N PRO A 439 -14.07 -9.62 -34.77
CA PRO A 439 -13.23 -10.75 -34.36
C PRO A 439 -12.50 -10.52 -33.02
N ALA A 440 -12.04 -9.29 -32.77
CA ALA A 440 -11.37 -8.92 -31.52
C ALA A 440 -12.31 -9.04 -30.30
N VAL A 441 -13.52 -8.51 -30.39
CA VAL A 441 -14.51 -8.56 -29.31
C VAL A 441 -15.07 -9.97 -29.12
N SER A 442 -15.26 -10.74 -30.21
CA SER A 442 -15.66 -12.14 -30.15
C SER A 442 -14.63 -13.00 -29.38
N ALA A 443 -13.35 -12.75 -29.58
CA ALA A 443 -12.27 -13.39 -28.84
C ALA A 443 -12.30 -13.02 -27.35
N LEU A 444 -12.52 -11.73 -27.00
CA LEU A 444 -12.72 -11.32 -25.60
C LEU A 444 -13.89 -12.07 -24.96
N ALA A 445 -15.05 -12.12 -25.65
CA ALA A 445 -16.26 -12.81 -25.17
C ALA A 445 -15.99 -14.30 -24.92
N ALA A 446 -15.19 -14.95 -25.76
CA ALA A 446 -14.83 -16.35 -25.61
C ALA A 446 -14.07 -16.63 -24.30
N HIS A 447 -13.17 -15.73 -23.88
CA HIS A 447 -12.45 -15.85 -22.61
C HIS A 447 -13.32 -15.57 -21.37
N LEU A 448 -14.43 -14.86 -21.53
CA LEU A 448 -15.35 -14.52 -20.45
C LEU A 448 -16.51 -15.51 -20.28
N ARG A 449 -16.67 -16.48 -21.19
CA ARG A 449 -17.67 -17.55 -21.07
C ARG A 449 -17.21 -18.62 -20.07
N GLY A 450 -18.16 -19.27 -19.42
CA GLY A 450 -17.92 -20.34 -18.45
C GLY A 450 -18.62 -20.09 -17.11
N ASP A 451 -18.39 -20.99 -16.16
CA ASP A 451 -19.01 -20.96 -14.84
C ASP A 451 -18.07 -20.48 -13.74
N GLY A 452 -18.62 -20.21 -12.56
CA GLY A 452 -17.90 -19.80 -11.36
C GLY A 452 -17.88 -18.27 -11.17
N PRO A 453 -17.29 -17.82 -10.03
CA PRO A 453 -17.24 -16.41 -9.69
C PRO A 453 -16.52 -15.58 -10.76
N ALA A 454 -17.02 -14.37 -10.99
CA ALA A 454 -16.44 -13.43 -11.96
C ALA A 454 -16.15 -12.08 -11.31
N ALA A 455 -15.29 -11.28 -11.95
CA ALA A 455 -15.07 -9.90 -11.56
C ALA A 455 -15.27 -8.95 -12.73
N VAL A 456 -15.88 -7.78 -12.46
CA VAL A 456 -16.00 -6.68 -13.43
C VAL A 456 -15.58 -5.38 -12.75
N LEU A 457 -14.51 -4.77 -13.24
CA LEU A 457 -13.95 -3.53 -12.75
C LEU A 457 -14.19 -2.42 -13.76
N LEU A 458 -14.71 -1.28 -13.31
CA LEU A 458 -14.83 -0.07 -14.10
C LEU A 458 -13.84 0.98 -13.55
N GLY A 459 -13.00 1.54 -14.39
CA GLY A 459 -12.05 2.57 -13.96
C GLY A 459 -12.73 3.81 -13.36
N ALA A 460 -12.14 4.36 -12.30
CA ALA A 460 -12.66 5.54 -11.61
C ALA A 460 -12.90 6.73 -12.55
N SER A 461 -12.05 6.90 -13.57
CA SER A 461 -12.16 7.95 -14.58
C SER A 461 -13.43 7.82 -15.46
N TYR A 462 -14.02 6.64 -15.52
CA TYR A 462 -15.23 6.34 -16.30
C TYR A 462 -16.49 6.19 -15.45
N ALA A 463 -16.35 6.23 -14.12
CA ALA A 463 -17.47 5.95 -13.21
C ALA A 463 -18.67 6.91 -13.40
N HIS A 464 -18.43 8.13 -13.89
CA HIS A 464 -19.45 9.15 -14.14
C HIS A 464 -20.01 9.14 -15.57
N ASP A 465 -19.49 8.29 -16.47
CA ASP A 465 -20.16 8.02 -17.76
C ASP A 465 -21.37 7.11 -17.51
N ALA A 466 -22.55 7.69 -17.58
CA ALA A 466 -23.81 6.98 -17.29
C ALA A 466 -24.05 5.80 -18.23
N ARG A 467 -23.67 5.95 -19.53
CA ARG A 467 -23.81 4.89 -20.54
C ARG A 467 -22.87 3.72 -20.23
N LEU A 468 -21.59 4.01 -20.01
CA LEU A 468 -20.59 2.97 -19.73
C LEU A 468 -20.86 2.28 -18.39
N THR A 469 -21.26 3.03 -17.37
CA THR A 469 -21.64 2.45 -16.07
C THR A 469 -22.86 1.51 -16.19
N ALA A 470 -23.87 1.87 -16.99
CA ALA A 470 -25.00 1.00 -17.25
C ALA A 470 -24.58 -0.29 -17.99
N LEU A 471 -23.71 -0.18 -19.00
CA LEU A 471 -23.16 -1.33 -19.72
C LEU A 471 -22.30 -2.22 -18.83
N ALA A 472 -21.45 -1.64 -17.99
CA ALA A 472 -20.61 -2.38 -17.04
C ALA A 472 -21.46 -3.18 -16.04
N ARG A 473 -22.57 -2.61 -15.54
CA ARG A 473 -23.54 -3.35 -14.69
C ARG A 473 -24.21 -4.50 -15.43
N GLN A 474 -24.59 -4.30 -16.70
CA GLN A 474 -25.17 -5.38 -17.50
C GLN A 474 -24.16 -6.49 -17.78
N LEU A 475 -22.90 -6.15 -18.03
CA LEU A 475 -21.80 -7.10 -18.16
C LEU A 475 -21.56 -7.85 -16.85
N ALA A 476 -21.57 -7.17 -15.70
CA ALA A 476 -21.44 -7.81 -14.40
C ALA A 476 -22.56 -8.82 -14.15
N LYS A 477 -23.80 -8.46 -14.48
CA LYS A 477 -24.95 -9.36 -14.38
C LYS A 477 -24.82 -10.55 -15.35
N ALA A 478 -24.44 -10.30 -16.61
CA ALA A 478 -24.26 -11.35 -17.62
C ALA A 478 -23.15 -12.35 -17.25
N LEU A 479 -22.14 -11.90 -16.53
CA LEU A 479 -21.03 -12.73 -16.05
C LEU A 479 -21.26 -13.30 -14.64
N GLY A 480 -22.31 -12.89 -13.92
CA GLY A 480 -22.55 -13.27 -12.53
C GLY A 480 -21.57 -12.65 -11.53
N ALA A 481 -20.94 -11.52 -11.89
CA ALA A 481 -19.95 -10.85 -11.05
C ALA A 481 -20.57 -10.08 -9.86
N ASP A 482 -21.87 -9.79 -9.91
CA ASP A 482 -22.67 -9.17 -8.84
C ASP A 482 -23.29 -10.20 -7.88
N GLY A 483 -23.09 -11.50 -8.14
CA GLY A 483 -23.55 -12.60 -7.32
C GLY A 483 -22.57 -13.00 -6.19
N PRO A 484 -22.92 -14.04 -5.41
CA PRO A 484 -22.08 -14.54 -4.32
C PRO A 484 -20.68 -14.95 -4.79
N GLY A 485 -19.65 -14.45 -4.10
CA GLY A 485 -18.23 -14.72 -4.43
C GLY A 485 -17.71 -13.95 -5.63
N GLY A 486 -18.54 -13.11 -6.26
CA GLY A 486 -18.14 -12.21 -7.33
C GLY A 486 -17.64 -10.86 -6.80
N PHE A 487 -17.06 -10.06 -7.71
CA PHE A 487 -16.57 -8.72 -7.41
C PHE A 487 -16.91 -7.77 -8.56
N ALA A 488 -17.70 -6.73 -8.29
CA ALA A 488 -18.11 -5.82 -9.34
C ALA A 488 -18.23 -4.38 -8.84
N GLY A 489 -17.82 -3.41 -9.64
CA GLY A 489 -17.98 -2.00 -9.33
C GLY A 489 -16.92 -1.09 -9.91
N ALA A 490 -17.04 0.20 -9.61
CA ALA A 490 -16.07 1.23 -9.92
C ALA A 490 -15.33 1.64 -8.63
N PRO A 491 -14.14 1.08 -8.34
CA PRO A 491 -13.36 1.46 -7.17
C PRO A 491 -12.80 2.87 -7.34
N MET A 492 -13.24 3.81 -6.48
CA MET A 492 -12.72 5.17 -6.47
C MET A 492 -11.33 5.22 -5.84
N ARG A 493 -10.51 6.22 -6.19
CA ARG A 493 -9.09 6.27 -5.80
C ARG A 493 -8.84 6.73 -4.37
N GLY A 494 -9.65 7.69 -3.87
CA GLY A 494 -9.45 8.30 -2.55
C GLY A 494 -9.53 7.29 -1.40
N ALA A 495 -8.63 7.38 -0.42
CA ALA A 495 -8.50 6.39 0.66
C ALA A 495 -9.81 6.18 1.45
N ASN A 496 -10.60 7.22 1.62
CA ASN A 496 -11.92 7.17 2.28
C ASN A 496 -13.07 7.61 1.35
N ALA A 497 -12.92 7.45 0.04
CA ALA A 497 -13.96 7.85 -0.91
C ALA A 497 -15.31 7.15 -0.63
N ARG A 498 -15.28 5.89 -0.17
CA ARG A 498 -16.49 5.15 0.22
C ARG A 498 -17.15 5.77 1.45
N GLY A 499 -16.39 6.09 2.49
CA GLY A 499 -16.92 6.76 3.69
C GLY A 499 -17.44 8.16 3.39
N ALA A 500 -16.76 8.92 2.53
CA ALA A 500 -17.21 10.23 2.07
C ALA A 500 -18.56 10.15 1.37
N ALA A 501 -18.75 9.18 0.48
CA ALA A 501 -20.01 8.97 -0.25
C ALA A 501 -21.16 8.54 0.68
N GLU A 502 -20.90 7.70 1.68
CA GLU A 502 -21.90 7.17 2.60
C GLU A 502 -22.29 8.17 3.71
N LEU A 503 -21.32 8.91 4.25
CA LEU A 503 -21.51 9.79 5.39
C LEU A 503 -21.88 11.23 5.03
N GLY A 504 -21.55 11.66 3.81
CA GLY A 504 -21.82 13.00 3.31
C GLY A 504 -22.40 13.04 1.91
N PRO A 505 -23.49 12.28 1.56
CA PRO A 505 -23.95 12.12 0.18
C PRO A 505 -24.36 13.44 -0.47
N ALA A 506 -24.96 14.37 0.28
CA ALA A 506 -25.36 15.68 -0.24
C ALA A 506 -24.15 16.58 -0.59
N ILE A 507 -23.05 16.42 0.15
CA ILE A 507 -21.79 17.09 -0.11
C ILE A 507 -21.04 16.40 -1.23
N ALA A 508 -21.04 15.08 -1.24
CA ALA A 508 -20.34 14.28 -2.24
C ALA A 508 -20.84 14.50 -3.67
N ALA A 509 -22.10 14.92 -3.83
CA ALA A 509 -22.71 15.23 -5.13
C ALA A 509 -22.42 16.68 -5.62
N THR A 510 -21.78 17.52 -4.81
CA THR A 510 -21.53 18.93 -5.12
C THR A 510 -20.12 19.11 -5.68
N ASP A 511 -19.99 19.75 -6.84
CA ASP A 511 -18.69 20.23 -7.34
C ASP A 511 -18.44 21.64 -6.79
N PRO A 512 -17.49 21.83 -5.87
CA PRO A 512 -17.22 23.13 -5.26
C PRO A 512 -16.52 24.10 -6.21
N LEU A 513 -15.98 23.62 -7.34
CA LEU A 513 -15.23 24.43 -8.30
C LEU A 513 -16.08 24.89 -9.50
N ALA A 514 -17.24 24.28 -9.75
CA ALA A 514 -18.09 24.57 -10.91
C ALA A 514 -18.51 26.07 -10.99
N GLY A 515 -18.73 26.72 -9.84
CA GLY A 515 -19.12 28.12 -9.73
C GLY A 515 -17.98 29.13 -9.88
N ARG A 516 -16.76 28.72 -10.17
CA ARG A 516 -15.54 29.56 -10.19
C ARG A 516 -15.46 30.42 -8.93
N PRO A 517 -15.18 29.86 -7.78
CA PRO A 517 -15.19 30.58 -6.51
C PRO A 517 -14.16 31.70 -6.47
N GLU A 518 -14.46 32.77 -5.71
CA GLU A 518 -13.51 33.84 -5.40
C GLU A 518 -12.75 33.57 -4.09
N VAL A 519 -13.33 32.71 -3.23
CA VAL A 519 -12.72 32.22 -1.99
C VAL A 519 -12.80 30.71 -2.00
N LEU A 520 -11.68 30.03 -1.78
CA LEU A 520 -11.62 28.57 -1.69
C LEU A 520 -10.91 28.13 -0.42
N LEU A 521 -11.57 27.30 0.36
CA LEU A 521 -10.92 26.46 1.36
C LEU A 521 -10.57 25.10 0.73
N SER A 522 -9.28 24.85 0.55
CA SER A 522 -8.75 23.52 0.23
C SER A 522 -8.46 22.77 1.53
N PHE A 523 -9.25 21.75 1.86
CA PHE A 523 -9.15 21.05 3.13
C PHE A 523 -8.67 19.61 2.95
N GLY A 524 -7.43 19.33 3.35
CA GLY A 524 -6.79 18.02 3.29
C GLY A 524 -6.38 17.56 1.89
N ASN A 525 -6.51 18.39 0.86
CA ASN A 525 -6.08 18.07 -0.50
C ASN A 525 -4.57 18.22 -0.64
N GLU A 526 -3.92 17.27 -1.27
CA GLU A 526 -2.48 17.26 -1.51
C GLU A 526 -2.20 16.87 -2.98
N PRO A 527 -1.70 17.81 -3.79
CA PRO A 527 -1.42 19.21 -3.46
C PRO A 527 -2.70 20.03 -3.17
N PRO A 528 -2.60 21.12 -2.37
CA PRO A 528 -3.72 22.00 -2.13
C PRO A 528 -4.25 22.66 -3.41
N LEU A 529 -5.57 22.81 -3.49
CA LEU A 529 -6.22 23.54 -4.58
C LEU A 529 -6.17 25.04 -4.29
N LEU A 530 -5.92 25.82 -5.33
CA LEU A 530 -5.83 27.28 -5.25
C LEU A 530 -6.78 27.95 -6.24
N VAL A 531 -7.17 29.19 -5.92
CA VAL A 531 -7.94 30.08 -6.81
C VAL A 531 -7.06 31.24 -7.21
N PRO A 532 -6.42 31.20 -8.38
CA PRO A 532 -5.62 32.33 -8.88
C PRO A 532 -6.46 33.62 -9.01
N GLY A 533 -5.95 34.71 -8.45
CA GLY A 533 -6.66 35.99 -8.43
C GLY A 533 -7.77 36.11 -7.38
N GLY A 534 -8.02 35.08 -6.58
CA GLY A 534 -8.93 35.05 -5.44
C GLY A 534 -8.20 34.89 -4.11
N ALA A 535 -8.93 34.45 -3.09
CA ALA A 535 -8.38 34.13 -1.76
C ALA A 535 -8.42 32.62 -1.47
N SER A 536 -7.28 32.03 -1.25
CA SER A 536 -7.18 30.59 -0.91
C SER A 536 -6.87 30.42 0.57
N ILE A 537 -7.64 29.54 1.21
CA ILE A 537 -7.42 29.03 2.57
C ILE A 537 -6.93 27.60 2.41
N VAL A 538 -5.79 27.27 2.97
CA VAL A 538 -5.16 25.96 2.83
C VAL A 538 -5.10 25.28 4.18
N ALA A 539 -5.87 24.20 4.37
CA ALA A 539 -5.73 23.28 5.49
C ALA A 539 -5.00 22.02 4.99
N THR A 540 -3.74 21.82 5.38
CA THR A 540 -2.90 20.78 4.81
C THR A 540 -1.98 20.13 5.85
N SER A 541 -1.75 18.82 5.69
CA SER A 541 -0.67 18.04 6.30
C SER A 541 0.58 17.94 5.41
N GLY A 542 0.50 18.47 4.20
CA GLY A 542 1.57 18.50 3.19
C GLY A 542 2.25 19.85 3.06
N ALA A 543 2.90 20.08 1.92
CA ALA A 543 3.60 21.32 1.62
C ALA A 543 2.63 22.49 1.42
N VAL A 544 3.06 23.68 1.83
CA VAL A 544 2.32 24.93 1.63
C VAL A 544 2.75 25.60 0.32
N PRO A 545 1.81 25.85 -0.59
CA PRO A 545 2.12 26.63 -1.79
C PRO A 545 2.51 28.08 -1.45
N MET A 546 3.59 28.59 -2.04
CA MET A 546 4.05 29.97 -1.87
C MET A 546 3.37 30.91 -2.87
N ASP A 547 2.09 30.68 -3.16
CA ASP A 547 1.31 31.50 -4.11
C ASP A 547 0.73 32.76 -3.43
N PRO A 548 0.72 33.91 -4.10
CA PRO A 548 0.12 35.15 -3.57
C PRO A 548 -1.35 35.03 -3.19
N CYS A 549 -2.11 34.13 -3.79
CA CYS A 549 -3.52 33.92 -3.46
C CYS A 549 -3.74 33.20 -2.11
N VAL A 550 -2.72 32.60 -1.51
CA VAL A 550 -2.84 31.94 -0.20
C VAL A 550 -2.92 33.02 0.90
N GLU A 551 -4.10 33.14 1.48
CA GLU A 551 -4.42 34.11 2.55
C GLU A 551 -4.25 33.52 3.96
N VAL A 552 -4.63 32.25 4.13
CA VAL A 552 -4.58 31.56 5.44
C VAL A 552 -4.06 30.15 5.24
N VAL A 553 -3.20 29.71 6.17
CA VAL A 553 -2.74 28.34 6.27
C VAL A 553 -3.13 27.79 7.64
N LEU A 554 -3.82 26.66 7.65
CA LEU A 554 -4.25 25.92 8.84
C LEU A 554 -3.50 24.59 8.88
N PRO A 555 -2.64 24.34 9.89
CA PRO A 555 -1.91 23.09 10.02
C PRO A 555 -2.86 21.93 10.30
N LEU A 556 -2.85 20.91 9.42
CA LEU A 556 -3.62 19.70 9.56
C LEU A 556 -2.73 18.56 10.02
N ALA A 557 -3.22 17.72 10.93
CA ALA A 557 -2.53 16.51 11.34
C ALA A 557 -2.44 15.53 10.18
N HIS A 558 -1.29 14.89 10.05
CA HIS A 558 -1.13 13.75 9.16
C HIS A 558 -1.95 12.54 9.68
N PRO A 559 -2.45 11.62 8.85
CA PRO A 559 -3.20 10.44 9.30
C PRO A 559 -2.51 9.62 10.42
N TYR A 560 -1.17 9.59 10.47
CA TYR A 560 -0.43 8.92 11.55
C TYR A 560 -0.26 9.78 12.82
N GLU A 561 -0.82 10.96 12.86
CA GLU A 561 -0.82 11.89 14.02
C GLU A 561 -2.21 12.08 14.63
N ALA A 562 -3.23 11.41 14.09
CA ALA A 562 -4.61 11.50 14.56
C ALA A 562 -5.23 10.12 14.67
N ASP A 563 -6.18 9.98 15.59
CA ASP A 563 -7.07 8.84 15.65
C ASP A 563 -8.31 9.10 14.80
N GLY A 564 -8.91 8.05 14.23
CA GLY A 564 -10.12 8.15 13.44
C GLY A 564 -10.44 6.86 12.71
N HIS A 565 -11.41 6.91 11.80
CA HIS A 565 -11.81 5.77 10.99
C HIS A 565 -11.86 6.14 9.50
N VAL A 566 -11.58 5.16 8.66
CA VAL A 566 -11.74 5.25 7.21
C VAL A 566 -12.51 4.03 6.70
N THR A 567 -13.26 4.19 5.62
CA THR A 567 -14.01 3.10 5.00
C THR A 567 -13.37 2.77 3.66
N ASN A 568 -12.85 1.55 3.51
CA ASN A 568 -12.18 1.12 2.29
C ASN A 568 -13.17 0.86 1.13
N LEU A 569 -12.65 0.52 -0.06
CA LEU A 569 -13.45 0.35 -1.28
C LEU A 569 -14.55 -0.74 -1.17
N GLU A 570 -14.34 -1.77 -0.35
CA GLU A 570 -15.32 -2.84 -0.11
C GLU A 570 -16.32 -2.55 1.04
N GLY A 571 -16.27 -1.34 1.63
CA GLY A 571 -17.15 -0.92 2.72
C GLY A 571 -16.68 -1.36 4.11
N THR A 572 -15.46 -1.83 4.28
CA THR A 572 -14.91 -2.19 5.60
C THR A 572 -14.40 -0.93 6.31
N VAL A 573 -14.98 -0.64 7.49
CA VAL A 573 -14.50 0.44 8.36
C VAL A 573 -13.25 -0.02 9.11
N GLN A 574 -12.20 0.79 9.06
CA GLN A 574 -10.90 0.50 9.65
C GLN A 574 -10.44 1.66 10.51
N ARG A 575 -9.80 1.35 11.63
CA ARG A 575 -9.30 2.34 12.58
C ARG A 575 -7.91 2.84 12.18
N LEU A 576 -7.78 4.16 12.10
CA LEU A 576 -6.51 4.88 12.13
C LEU A 576 -6.08 5.05 13.58
N GLU A 577 -4.84 4.75 13.90
CA GLU A 577 -4.31 4.90 15.24
C GLU A 577 -3.09 5.83 15.22
N ARG A 578 -3.10 6.79 16.11
CA ARG A 578 -2.06 7.80 16.22
C ARG A 578 -0.74 7.17 16.68
N THR A 579 0.30 7.37 15.90
CA THR A 579 1.66 6.90 16.19
C THR A 579 2.57 8.05 16.61
N ALA A 580 2.44 9.20 15.97
CA ALA A 580 3.33 10.34 16.17
C ALA A 580 2.69 11.42 17.04
N ARG A 581 3.54 12.19 17.72
CA ARG A 581 3.09 13.38 18.46
C ARG A 581 2.88 14.54 17.50
N ARG A 582 1.81 15.28 17.71
CA ARG A 582 1.54 16.52 16.95
C ARG A 582 1.78 17.76 17.83
N PRO A 583 2.24 18.88 17.25
CA PRO A 583 2.26 20.17 17.94
C PRO A 583 0.85 20.62 18.33
N ALA A 584 0.74 21.50 19.32
CA ALA A 584 -0.55 21.98 19.84
C ALA A 584 -1.42 22.70 18.78
N ASP A 585 -0.77 23.42 17.83
CA ASP A 585 -1.47 24.14 16.76
C ASP A 585 -1.85 23.24 15.57
N VAL A 586 -1.37 21.98 15.51
CA VAL A 586 -1.70 21.00 14.47
C VAL A 586 -2.90 20.19 14.97
N ARG A 587 -4.03 20.27 14.27
CA ARG A 587 -5.28 19.60 14.68
C ARG A 587 -5.66 18.46 13.76
N ALA A 588 -6.35 17.45 14.29
CA ALA A 588 -6.99 16.44 13.46
C ALA A 588 -8.06 17.08 12.56
N ASP A 589 -8.41 16.42 11.48
CA ASP A 589 -9.32 16.93 10.47
C ASP A 589 -10.70 17.29 11.05
N HIS A 590 -11.32 16.41 11.84
CA HIS A 590 -12.60 16.67 12.51
C HIS A 590 -12.50 17.80 13.56
N GLU A 591 -11.41 17.87 14.34
CA GLU A 591 -11.17 18.91 15.32
C GLU A 591 -11.02 20.29 14.65
N LEU A 592 -10.29 20.35 13.54
CA LEU A 592 -10.08 21.59 12.77
C LEU A 592 -11.39 22.08 12.16
N LEU A 593 -12.21 21.19 11.58
CA LEU A 593 -13.54 21.52 11.06
C LEU A 593 -14.46 22.06 12.17
N GLN A 594 -14.51 21.40 13.32
CA GLN A 594 -15.30 21.86 14.46
C GLN A 594 -14.86 23.26 14.94
N ALA A 595 -13.56 23.51 15.03
CA ALA A 595 -13.01 24.80 15.41
C ALA A 595 -13.37 25.92 14.40
N LEU A 596 -13.30 25.62 13.10
CA LEU A 596 -13.69 26.54 12.03
C LEU A 596 -15.19 26.88 12.09
N ILE A 597 -16.04 25.89 12.33
CA ILE A 597 -17.48 26.07 12.51
C ILE A 597 -17.78 26.94 13.76
N ALA A 598 -17.07 26.70 14.85
CA ALA A 598 -17.21 27.50 16.09
C ALA A 598 -16.83 28.97 15.85
N ALA A 599 -15.73 29.22 15.12
CA ALA A 599 -15.31 30.57 14.75
C ALA A 599 -16.36 31.30 13.87
N ALA A 600 -16.99 30.60 12.93
CA ALA A 600 -18.07 31.15 12.11
C ALA A 600 -19.29 31.55 12.94
N ARG A 601 -19.72 30.70 13.88
CA ARG A 601 -20.86 30.95 14.79
C ARG A 601 -20.60 32.12 15.76
N SER A 602 -19.36 32.28 16.23
CA SER A 602 -18.97 33.42 17.09
C SER A 602 -18.98 34.74 16.36
N GLY A 603 -18.49 34.77 15.11
CA GLY A 603 -18.53 35.96 14.25
C GLY A 603 -19.96 36.42 13.92
N GLN A 604 -20.90 35.50 13.73
CA GLN A 604 -22.31 35.82 13.49
C GLN A 604 -23.00 36.45 14.69
N ARG A 605 -22.61 36.13 15.93
CA ARG A 605 -23.19 36.69 17.18
C ARG A 605 -22.72 38.14 17.45
N VAL A 606 -21.61 38.58 16.87
CA VAL A 606 -21.08 39.94 17.02
C VAL A 606 -21.76 40.91 16.04
N HIS A 607 -22.38 40.38 14.97
CA HIS A 607 -23.04 41.18 13.93
C HIS A 607 -24.58 41.06 13.97
N ALA A 608 -25.16 40.31 14.90
CA ALA A 608 -26.59 40.22 15.21
C ALA A 608 -26.90 40.95 16.52
#